data_70507ea6796ebace41a1337b7cf3f7b4
#
_entry.id   70507ea6796ebace41a1337b7cf3f7b4
#
_cell.length_a   1.000
_cell.length_b   1.000
_cell.length_c   1.000
_cell.angle_alpha   90.00
_cell.angle_beta   90.00
_cell.angle_gamma   90.00
#
_symmetry.space_group_name_H-M   'P 1'
#
loop_
_entity.id
_entity.type
_entity.pdbx_description
1 polymer ?
#
loop_
_entity_poly.entity_id
_entity_poly.type
_entity_poly.pdbx_seq_one_letter_code
_entity_poly.pdbx_strand_id
1 'polypeptide(L)'
;MGIENRPPRSLSIHIQIAQYMENQEIKLTPFHLYPLPNGRGHVQALVEGDTLWLTQKAMAALFDVNTPAISKHLKNIFEEGELDEEATVSKKEIVQLEGERTIKRKVDFYNLDAIISVGYRINSLHATRFRQWATQILGEYIRKGFVLDDDRLKEGSTAFGKDYFKELLERVRSIRASERRIWQQITDIYAECSIDYDKDSPTTHDFYAMIQNRFHYAITGKTAAEIIYYKADHTQEHMGLTTWKYAPTGRILKSDVAIAKNYLSEKQIRQLERAVVGFFDYIEDLIEREEIFNMEEFSRSVNDFLTFRRYKILPDKGSIGSEQAKKRAFEEYELFNPTQKIDSDFDKEVRKIKEKSEPSSK
;
A
#
# COMPACT_ATOMS: atom_id res chain seq x y z
N MET A 1 40.26 46.56 -16.26
CA MET A 1 39.46 46.13 -17.41
C MET A 1 39.54 44.62 -17.50
N GLY A 2 38.56 43.94 -16.92
CA GLY A 2 38.47 42.48 -16.95
C GLY A 2 37.51 42.04 -18.06
N ILE A 3 38.04 41.25 -18.99
CA ILE A 3 37.25 40.68 -20.08
C ILE A 3 36.60 39.40 -19.53
N GLU A 4 35.28 39.44 -19.27
CA GLU A 4 34.48 38.24 -18.98
C GLU A 4 34.35 37.39 -20.25
N ASN A 5 35.05 36.24 -20.27
CA ASN A 5 34.89 35.20 -21.27
C ASN A 5 33.58 34.45 -21.01
N ARG A 6 32.49 34.88 -21.63
CA ARG A 6 31.27 34.07 -21.69
C ARG A 6 31.43 33.03 -22.81
N PRO A 7 31.18 31.73 -22.52
CA PRO A 7 31.21 30.71 -23.58
C PRO A 7 30.11 30.99 -24.61
N PRO A 8 30.36 30.69 -25.90
CA PRO A 8 29.41 30.97 -26.96
C PRO A 8 28.09 30.21 -26.75
N ARG A 9 26.97 30.91 -26.92
CA ARG A 9 25.59 30.36 -26.75
C ARG A 9 25.31 29.03 -27.49
N SER A 10 26.07 28.77 -28.57
CA SER A 10 25.97 27.51 -29.33
C SER A 10 26.43 26.27 -28.55
N LEU A 11 27.46 26.41 -27.70
CA LEU A 11 27.94 25.28 -26.87
C LEU A 11 26.93 24.88 -25.79
N SER A 12 26.22 25.83 -25.20
CA SER A 12 25.17 25.58 -24.20
C SER A 12 23.97 24.81 -24.78
N ILE A 13 23.60 25.15 -26.01
CA ILE A 13 22.50 24.48 -26.71
C ILE A 13 22.90 23.05 -27.07
N HIS A 14 24.10 22.77 -27.53
CA HIS A 14 24.57 21.43 -27.82
C HIS A 14 24.71 20.56 -26.59
N ILE A 15 25.11 21.10 -25.46
CA ILE A 15 25.17 20.41 -24.18
C ILE A 15 23.75 20.11 -23.66
N GLN A 16 22.81 21.04 -23.77
CA GLN A 16 21.40 20.82 -23.42
C GLN A 16 20.72 19.80 -24.34
N ILE A 17 21.01 19.84 -25.63
CA ILE A 17 20.50 18.85 -26.60
C ILE A 17 21.12 17.47 -26.31
N ALA A 18 22.42 17.38 -26.01
CA ALA A 18 23.08 16.13 -25.63
C ALA A 18 22.52 15.57 -24.33
N GLN A 19 22.31 16.38 -23.29
CA GLN A 19 21.65 15.99 -22.05
C GLN A 19 20.16 15.61 -22.24
N TYR A 20 19.45 16.31 -23.14
CA TYR A 20 18.06 15.96 -23.49
C TYR A 20 17.98 14.67 -24.31
N MET A 21 18.98 14.38 -25.16
CA MET A 21 19.06 13.13 -25.92
C MET A 21 19.54 11.95 -25.05
N GLU A 22 20.42 12.19 -24.08
CA GLU A 22 20.85 11.18 -23.11
C GLU A 22 19.70 10.74 -22.18
N ASN A 23 18.71 11.62 -21.93
CA ASN A 23 17.48 11.32 -21.19
C ASN A 23 16.40 10.60 -21.99
N GLN A 24 16.62 10.33 -23.29
CA GLN A 24 15.68 9.60 -24.16
C GLN A 24 16.18 8.23 -24.62
N GLU A 25 17.37 7.79 -24.22
CA GLU A 25 17.80 6.43 -24.51
C GLU A 25 17.01 5.43 -23.61
N ILE A 26 16.20 4.61 -24.27
CA ILE A 26 15.47 3.53 -23.61
C ILE A 26 16.48 2.55 -23.04
N LYS A 27 16.64 2.54 -21.73
CA LYS A 27 17.51 1.63 -21.01
C LYS A 27 16.80 0.30 -20.76
N LEU A 28 17.19 -0.71 -21.53
CA LEU A 28 16.77 -2.08 -21.27
C LEU A 28 17.56 -2.63 -20.08
N THR A 29 16.87 -3.21 -19.13
CA THR A 29 17.45 -3.78 -17.91
C THR A 29 17.25 -5.30 -17.93
N PRO A 30 18.27 -6.08 -17.55
CA PRO A 30 18.10 -7.51 -17.32
C PRO A 30 17.07 -7.72 -16.21
N PHE A 31 16.03 -8.47 -16.48
CA PHE A 31 14.94 -8.74 -15.54
C PHE A 31 14.66 -10.24 -15.43
N HIS A 32 14.48 -10.71 -14.19
CA HIS A 32 14.01 -12.05 -13.90
C HIS A 32 12.51 -12.03 -13.69
N LEU A 33 11.75 -12.63 -14.60
CA LEU A 33 10.31 -12.74 -14.43
C LEU A 33 9.95 -13.93 -13.53
N TYR A 34 10.60 -15.08 -13.77
CA TYR A 34 10.41 -16.29 -12.97
C TYR A 34 11.69 -17.13 -12.93
N PRO A 35 11.92 -17.96 -11.89
CA PRO A 35 13.14 -18.75 -11.78
C PRO A 35 13.19 -19.90 -12.80
N LEU A 36 14.29 -19.98 -13.56
CA LEU A 36 14.61 -21.11 -14.41
C LEU A 36 15.72 -21.94 -13.77
N PRO A 37 15.70 -23.28 -13.87
CA PRO A 37 16.66 -24.18 -13.23
C PRO A 37 18.13 -23.92 -13.61
N ASN A 38 18.36 -23.27 -14.74
CA ASN A 38 19.71 -22.98 -15.26
C ASN A 38 20.18 -21.55 -14.98
N GLY A 39 19.48 -20.79 -14.13
CA GLY A 39 19.81 -19.39 -13.83
C GLY A 39 19.72 -18.42 -15.02
N ARG A 40 19.22 -18.85 -16.17
CA ARG A 40 19.21 -18.09 -17.42
C ARG A 40 17.86 -17.43 -17.76
N GLY A 41 17.06 -17.15 -16.76
CA GLY A 41 15.74 -16.49 -16.97
C GLY A 41 15.78 -14.97 -17.09
N HIS A 42 16.94 -14.39 -17.44
CA HIS A 42 17.03 -12.96 -17.69
C HIS A 42 16.47 -12.62 -19.07
N VAL A 43 15.56 -11.68 -19.11
CA VAL A 43 15.13 -11.03 -20.36
C VAL A 43 15.48 -9.55 -20.31
N GLN A 44 15.76 -8.98 -21.45
CA GLN A 44 15.94 -7.54 -21.58
C GLN A 44 14.56 -6.89 -21.55
N ALA A 45 14.22 -6.28 -20.41
CA ALA A 45 12.96 -5.62 -20.19
C ALA A 45 13.14 -4.09 -20.09
N LEU A 46 12.15 -3.37 -20.56
CA LEU A 46 11.98 -1.97 -20.24
C LEU A 46 11.09 -1.89 -19.01
N VAL A 47 11.59 -1.27 -17.95
CA VAL A 47 10.82 -0.97 -16.74
C VAL A 47 10.38 0.48 -16.81
N GLU A 48 9.09 0.72 -16.86
CA GLU A 48 8.51 2.06 -16.94
C GLU A 48 7.20 2.11 -16.15
N GLY A 49 7.11 3.06 -15.24
CA GLY A 49 6.02 3.11 -14.28
C GLY A 49 6.07 1.91 -13.31
N ASP A 50 4.93 1.32 -13.04
CA ASP A 50 4.79 0.17 -12.14
C ASP A 50 4.68 -1.17 -12.92
N THR A 51 5.12 -1.20 -14.19
CA THR A 51 5.05 -2.41 -15.03
C THR A 51 6.34 -2.61 -15.82
N LEU A 52 6.45 -3.79 -16.39
CA LEU A 52 7.55 -4.12 -17.32
C LEU A 52 7.01 -4.34 -18.72
N TRP A 53 7.87 -4.06 -19.70
CA TRP A 53 7.56 -4.12 -21.10
C TRP A 53 8.58 -4.99 -21.84
N LEU A 54 8.09 -5.92 -22.65
CA LEU A 54 8.94 -6.77 -23.50
C LEU A 54 8.59 -6.59 -24.97
N THR A 55 9.61 -6.76 -25.82
CA THR A 55 9.40 -6.91 -27.25
C THR A 55 8.97 -8.34 -27.59
N GLN A 56 8.38 -8.57 -28.77
CA GLN A 56 8.08 -9.93 -29.22
C GLN A 56 9.31 -10.82 -29.25
N LYS A 57 10.48 -10.28 -29.61
CA LYS A 57 11.76 -10.99 -29.58
C LYS A 57 12.16 -11.40 -28.15
N ALA A 58 11.99 -10.54 -27.20
CA ALA A 58 12.27 -10.84 -25.79
C ALA A 58 11.31 -11.89 -25.22
N MET A 59 10.01 -11.82 -25.57
CA MET A 59 9.03 -12.85 -25.21
C MET A 59 9.34 -14.20 -25.86
N ALA A 60 9.78 -14.21 -27.12
CA ALA A 60 10.19 -15.42 -27.83
C ALA A 60 11.37 -16.11 -27.11
N ALA A 61 12.36 -15.32 -26.66
CA ALA A 61 13.47 -15.83 -25.86
C ALA A 61 13.03 -16.31 -24.47
N LEU A 62 12.11 -15.59 -23.82
CA LEU A 62 11.57 -15.94 -22.50
C LEU A 62 10.87 -17.31 -22.51
N PHE A 63 10.06 -17.56 -23.52
CA PHE A 63 9.25 -18.77 -23.64
C PHE A 63 9.87 -19.86 -24.51
N ASP A 64 11.07 -19.64 -25.03
CA ASP A 64 11.81 -20.56 -25.90
C ASP A 64 10.98 -20.98 -27.13
N VAL A 65 10.51 -19.99 -27.87
CA VAL A 65 9.76 -20.14 -29.12
C VAL A 65 10.22 -19.13 -30.17
N ASN A 66 9.74 -19.24 -31.39
CA ASN A 66 10.04 -18.26 -32.44
C ASN A 66 9.12 -17.03 -32.36
N THR A 67 9.57 -15.89 -32.88
CA THR A 67 8.82 -14.64 -32.90
C THR A 67 7.46 -14.73 -33.61
N PRO A 68 7.32 -15.45 -34.75
CA PRO A 68 6.02 -15.66 -35.39
C PRO A 68 4.97 -16.32 -34.50
N ALA A 69 5.36 -17.24 -33.60
CA ALA A 69 4.45 -17.85 -32.65
C ALA A 69 3.91 -16.81 -31.64
N ILE A 70 4.80 -15.94 -31.14
CA ILE A 70 4.39 -14.81 -30.27
C ILE A 70 3.42 -13.90 -31.01
N SER A 71 3.76 -13.48 -32.22
CA SER A 71 2.91 -12.60 -33.05
C SER A 71 1.51 -13.19 -33.27
N LYS A 72 1.42 -14.49 -33.53
CA LYS A 72 0.14 -15.19 -33.71
C LYS A 72 -0.70 -15.16 -32.43
N HIS A 73 -0.09 -15.42 -31.27
CA HIS A 73 -0.81 -15.40 -30.00
C HIS A 73 -1.28 -14.00 -29.64
N LEU A 74 -0.44 -12.98 -29.80
CA LEU A 74 -0.83 -11.58 -29.56
C LEU A 74 -2.00 -11.16 -30.45
N LYS A 75 -1.95 -11.49 -31.74
CA LYS A 75 -3.05 -11.22 -32.66
C LYS A 75 -4.35 -11.84 -32.18
N ASN A 76 -4.33 -13.11 -31.80
CA ASN A 76 -5.53 -13.79 -31.29
C ASN A 76 -6.05 -13.15 -29.98
N ILE A 77 -5.18 -12.74 -29.06
CA ILE A 77 -5.53 -12.09 -27.80
C ILE A 77 -6.32 -10.79 -28.07
N PHE A 78 -5.84 -9.97 -29.02
CA PHE A 78 -6.51 -8.72 -29.37
C PHE A 78 -7.80 -8.96 -30.18
N GLU A 79 -7.79 -9.89 -31.14
CA GLU A 79 -8.99 -10.23 -31.94
C GLU A 79 -10.12 -10.85 -31.09
N GLU A 80 -9.78 -11.62 -30.04
CA GLU A 80 -10.74 -12.20 -29.10
C GLU A 80 -11.20 -11.20 -28.04
N GLY A 81 -10.59 -9.99 -27.96
CA GLY A 81 -10.92 -8.97 -26.99
C GLY A 81 -10.51 -9.30 -25.55
N GLU A 82 -9.53 -10.23 -25.36
CA GLU A 82 -8.98 -10.53 -24.05
C GLU A 82 -8.23 -9.33 -23.46
N LEU A 83 -7.49 -8.62 -24.32
CA LEU A 83 -6.79 -7.38 -23.98
C LEU A 83 -7.08 -6.29 -25.02
N ASP A 84 -7.08 -5.04 -24.56
CA ASP A 84 -7.12 -3.86 -25.42
C ASP A 84 -5.72 -3.56 -25.96
N GLU A 85 -5.57 -3.47 -27.27
CA GLU A 85 -4.28 -3.24 -27.93
C GLU A 85 -3.72 -1.85 -27.58
N GLU A 86 -4.54 -0.80 -27.54
CA GLU A 86 -4.10 0.56 -27.25
C GLU A 86 -3.56 0.70 -25.81
N ALA A 87 -4.17 -0.01 -24.85
CA ALA A 87 -3.73 -0.03 -23.45
C ALA A 87 -2.52 -0.96 -23.23
N THR A 88 -2.26 -1.90 -24.15
CA THR A 88 -1.31 -2.99 -23.94
C THR A 88 -0.01 -2.81 -24.71
N VAL A 89 -0.03 -2.07 -25.84
CA VAL A 89 1.11 -1.90 -26.74
C VAL A 89 1.64 -0.47 -26.70
N SER A 90 2.96 -0.32 -26.52
CA SER A 90 3.64 0.97 -26.58
C SER A 90 4.69 0.97 -27.68
N LYS A 91 4.60 1.91 -28.62
CA LYS A 91 5.58 2.07 -29.72
C LYS A 91 6.71 2.97 -29.27
N LYS A 92 7.92 2.43 -29.18
CA LYS A 92 9.10 3.17 -28.73
C LYS A 92 10.22 3.10 -29.75
N GLU A 93 11.00 4.16 -29.80
CA GLU A 93 12.18 4.25 -30.65
C GLU A 93 13.40 3.74 -29.88
N ILE A 94 14.02 2.68 -30.36
CA ILE A 94 15.25 2.12 -29.77
C ILE A 94 16.43 2.34 -30.71
N VAL A 95 17.58 2.56 -30.10
CA VAL A 95 18.85 2.69 -30.82
C VAL A 95 19.53 1.33 -30.87
N GLN A 96 19.81 0.81 -32.04
CA GLN A 96 20.52 -0.45 -32.24
C GLN A 96 21.80 -0.21 -33.05
N LEU A 97 22.88 -0.87 -32.61
CA LEU A 97 24.15 -0.93 -33.40
C LEU A 97 24.08 -2.07 -34.40
N GLU A 98 24.12 -1.74 -35.68
CA GLU A 98 24.29 -2.69 -36.75
C GLU A 98 25.66 -2.47 -37.43
N GLY A 99 26.64 -3.26 -37.01
CA GLY A 99 28.04 -3.05 -37.37
C GLY A 99 28.56 -1.74 -36.75
N GLU A 100 29.06 -0.81 -37.58
CA GLU A 100 29.52 0.52 -37.15
C GLU A 100 28.43 1.60 -37.22
N ARG A 101 27.20 1.25 -37.59
CA ARG A 101 26.11 2.23 -37.77
C ARG A 101 25.10 2.16 -36.67
N THR A 102 24.76 3.30 -36.12
CA THR A 102 23.67 3.49 -35.15
C THR A 102 22.37 3.69 -35.92
N ILE A 103 21.42 2.78 -35.77
CA ILE A 103 20.12 2.85 -36.45
C ILE A 103 19.03 3.00 -35.39
N LYS A 104 18.12 3.95 -35.61
CA LYS A 104 16.91 4.11 -34.79
C LYS A 104 15.78 3.29 -35.41
N ARG A 105 15.15 2.44 -34.60
CA ARG A 105 13.99 1.63 -35.02
C ARG A 105 12.82 1.81 -34.05
N LYS A 106 11.63 1.98 -34.61
CA LYS A 106 10.38 1.90 -33.82
C LYS A 106 10.08 0.43 -33.58
N VAL A 107 9.92 0.07 -32.32
CA VAL A 107 9.66 -1.31 -31.89
C VAL A 107 8.47 -1.30 -30.96
N ASP A 108 7.58 -2.27 -31.14
CA ASP A 108 6.44 -2.46 -30.27
C ASP A 108 6.88 -3.17 -28.97
N PHE A 109 6.50 -2.58 -27.85
CA PHE A 109 6.67 -3.13 -26.52
C PHE A 109 5.30 -3.50 -25.96
N TYR A 110 5.23 -4.62 -25.31
CA TYR A 110 4.03 -5.23 -24.75
C TYR A 110 4.15 -5.25 -23.22
N ASN A 111 3.11 -4.84 -22.50
CA ASN A 111 3.08 -4.76 -21.04
C ASN A 111 3.03 -6.15 -20.37
N LEU A 112 3.03 -6.17 -19.04
CA LEU A 112 3.01 -7.41 -18.25
C LEU A 112 1.76 -8.26 -18.54
N ASP A 113 0.61 -7.65 -18.80
CA ASP A 113 -0.63 -8.38 -19.07
C ASP A 113 -0.51 -9.21 -20.37
N ALA A 114 0.04 -8.61 -21.43
CA ALA A 114 0.32 -9.33 -22.68
C ALA A 114 1.31 -10.47 -22.48
N ILE A 115 2.36 -10.26 -21.68
CA ILE A 115 3.36 -11.29 -21.38
C ILE A 115 2.71 -12.48 -20.68
N ILE A 116 1.85 -12.22 -19.71
CA ILE A 116 1.11 -13.25 -18.97
C ILE A 116 0.17 -14.01 -19.91
N SER A 117 -0.68 -13.31 -20.66
CA SER A 117 -1.65 -13.91 -21.58
C SER A 117 -0.97 -14.80 -22.64
N VAL A 118 0.13 -14.31 -23.21
CA VAL A 118 0.96 -15.11 -24.16
C VAL A 118 1.54 -16.35 -23.48
N GLY A 119 2.08 -16.21 -22.25
CA GLY A 119 2.67 -17.33 -21.49
C GLY A 119 1.67 -18.45 -21.17
N TYR A 120 0.40 -18.11 -21.03
CA TYR A 120 -0.66 -19.11 -20.82
C TYR A 120 -1.06 -19.83 -22.13
N ARG A 121 -0.87 -19.22 -23.29
CA ARG A 121 -1.27 -19.77 -24.59
C ARG A 121 -0.17 -20.55 -25.30
N ILE A 122 1.10 -20.33 -24.96
CA ILE A 122 2.25 -21.00 -25.57
C ILE A 122 2.40 -22.43 -25.06
N ASN A 123 2.69 -23.36 -26.00
CA ASN A 123 3.03 -24.72 -25.65
C ASN A 123 4.56 -24.92 -25.76
N SER A 124 5.27 -24.65 -24.67
CA SER A 124 6.71 -24.92 -24.53
C SER A 124 7.03 -25.34 -23.09
N LEU A 125 8.22 -25.92 -22.87
CA LEU A 125 8.68 -26.28 -21.54
C LEU A 125 8.84 -25.02 -20.64
N HIS A 126 9.34 -23.92 -21.20
CA HIS A 126 9.51 -22.64 -20.50
C HIS A 126 8.15 -22.05 -20.11
N ALA A 127 7.18 -22.04 -21.01
CA ALA A 127 5.83 -21.58 -20.70
C ALA A 127 5.12 -22.50 -19.67
N THR A 128 5.39 -23.81 -19.69
CA THR A 128 4.89 -24.71 -18.66
C THR A 128 5.45 -24.37 -17.27
N ARG A 129 6.74 -24.10 -17.17
CA ARG A 129 7.38 -23.66 -15.91
C ARG A 129 6.87 -22.32 -15.45
N PHE A 130 6.66 -21.39 -16.37
CA PHE A 130 6.04 -20.09 -16.06
C PHE A 130 4.65 -20.29 -15.43
N ARG A 131 3.79 -21.13 -16.03
CA ARG A 131 2.46 -21.42 -15.47
C ARG A 131 2.52 -22.12 -14.10
N GLN A 132 3.46 -23.04 -13.90
CA GLN A 132 3.68 -23.69 -12.60
C GLN A 132 4.07 -22.68 -11.54
N TRP A 133 5.01 -21.79 -11.84
CA TRP A 133 5.41 -20.69 -10.94
C TRP A 133 4.25 -19.75 -10.66
N ALA A 134 3.51 -19.29 -11.67
CA ALA A 134 2.36 -18.42 -11.49
C ALA A 134 1.26 -19.09 -10.62
N THR A 135 1.00 -20.39 -10.84
CA THR A 135 0.07 -21.17 -10.03
C THR A 135 0.53 -21.28 -8.57
N GLN A 136 1.83 -21.43 -8.33
CA GLN A 136 2.39 -21.44 -6.98
C GLN A 136 2.16 -20.10 -6.26
N ILE A 137 2.49 -18.98 -6.94
CA ILE A 137 2.27 -17.62 -6.42
C ILE A 137 0.79 -17.37 -6.08
N LEU A 138 -0.10 -17.67 -7.04
CA LEU A 138 -1.54 -17.50 -6.83
C LEU A 138 -2.07 -18.43 -5.72
N GLY A 139 -1.61 -19.67 -5.66
CA GLY A 139 -1.98 -20.62 -4.62
C GLY A 139 -1.49 -20.20 -3.24
N GLU A 140 -0.33 -19.60 -3.14
CA GLU A 140 0.19 -19.03 -1.89
C GLU A 140 -0.64 -17.81 -1.47
N TYR A 141 -0.91 -16.89 -2.39
CA TYR A 141 -1.76 -15.72 -2.12
C TYR A 141 -3.17 -16.11 -1.66
N ILE A 142 -3.81 -17.08 -2.34
CA ILE A 142 -5.16 -17.54 -1.98
C ILE A 142 -5.20 -18.13 -0.56
N ARG A 143 -4.15 -18.89 -0.17
CA ARG A 143 -4.08 -19.53 1.14
C ARG A 143 -3.70 -18.57 2.26
N LYS A 144 -2.70 -17.71 2.02
CA LYS A 144 -2.09 -16.86 3.05
C LYS A 144 -2.59 -15.42 3.03
N GLY A 145 -3.08 -14.93 1.88
CA GLY A 145 -3.44 -13.53 1.66
C GLY A 145 -2.24 -12.62 1.32
N PHE A 146 -1.04 -13.18 1.19
CA PHE A 146 0.17 -12.46 0.79
C PHE A 146 1.17 -13.39 0.11
N VAL A 147 2.09 -12.81 -0.67
CA VAL A 147 3.30 -13.43 -1.22
C VAL A 147 4.43 -12.42 -1.05
N LEU A 148 5.60 -12.87 -0.60
CA LEU A 148 6.79 -12.04 -0.41
C LEU A 148 7.97 -12.64 -1.18
N ASP A 149 8.75 -11.77 -1.79
CA ASP A 149 10.07 -12.06 -2.35
C ASP A 149 11.12 -11.53 -1.36
N ASP A 150 11.48 -12.37 -0.39
CA ASP A 150 12.35 -12.01 0.72
C ASP A 150 13.73 -11.52 0.25
N ASP A 151 14.30 -12.17 -0.76
CA ASP A 151 15.62 -11.82 -1.24
C ASP A 151 15.60 -10.45 -1.91
N ARG A 152 14.61 -10.19 -2.75
CA ARG A 152 14.43 -8.88 -3.39
C ARG A 152 14.16 -7.76 -2.40
N LEU A 153 13.40 -8.04 -1.33
CA LEU A 153 13.12 -7.07 -0.27
C LEU A 153 14.35 -6.76 0.59
N LYS A 154 15.23 -7.74 0.84
CA LYS A 154 16.49 -7.55 1.60
C LYS A 154 17.54 -6.79 0.81
N GLU A 155 17.62 -7.00 -0.50
CA GLU A 155 18.59 -6.33 -1.36
C GLU A 155 18.36 -4.83 -1.51
N GLY A 156 17.14 -4.33 -1.23
CA GLY A 156 16.78 -2.90 -1.25
C GLY A 156 16.83 -2.24 -2.64
N SER A 157 17.39 -2.93 -3.63
CA SER A 157 17.47 -2.45 -5.00
C SER A 157 16.36 -3.08 -5.84
N THR A 158 15.54 -2.28 -6.48
CA THR A 158 14.50 -2.79 -7.35
C THR A 158 14.69 -2.26 -8.76
N ALA A 159 14.38 -3.11 -9.75
CA ALA A 159 14.35 -2.71 -11.15
C ALA A 159 13.37 -1.53 -11.39
N PHE A 160 12.41 -1.34 -10.49
CA PHE A 160 11.42 -0.26 -10.52
C PHE A 160 11.87 1.04 -9.83
N GLY A 161 13.10 1.10 -9.30
CA GLY A 161 13.65 2.29 -8.66
C GLY A 161 12.98 2.73 -7.35
N LYS A 162 12.08 1.91 -6.78
CA LYS A 162 11.39 2.15 -5.51
C LYS A 162 11.84 1.15 -4.45
N ASP A 163 12.05 1.62 -3.23
CA ASP A 163 12.27 0.76 -2.06
C ASP A 163 10.91 0.32 -1.49
N TYR A 164 10.46 -0.88 -1.90
CA TYR A 164 9.21 -1.46 -1.42
C TYR A 164 9.29 -2.01 0.01
N PHE A 165 10.50 -2.16 0.59
CA PHE A 165 10.65 -2.61 1.97
C PHE A 165 9.98 -1.66 2.96
N LYS A 166 10.13 -0.36 2.75
CA LYS A 166 9.48 0.66 3.58
C LYS A 166 7.94 0.58 3.49
N GLU A 167 7.42 0.40 2.28
CA GLU A 167 5.98 0.21 2.04
C GLU A 167 5.47 -1.04 2.74
N LEU A 168 6.18 -2.17 2.60
CA LEU A 168 5.86 -3.41 3.31
C LEU A 168 5.83 -3.21 4.82
N LEU A 169 6.83 -2.56 5.41
CA LEU A 169 6.87 -2.27 6.84
C LEU A 169 5.68 -1.45 7.30
N GLU A 170 5.27 -0.42 6.54
CA GLU A 170 4.09 0.37 6.87
C GLU A 170 2.80 -0.45 6.77
N ARG A 171 2.69 -1.31 5.76
CA ARG A 171 1.53 -2.20 5.58
C ARG A 171 1.44 -3.25 6.69
N VAL A 172 2.56 -3.89 7.05
CA VAL A 172 2.61 -4.84 8.17
C VAL A 172 2.24 -4.16 9.48
N ARG A 173 2.76 -2.95 9.75
CA ARG A 173 2.37 -2.17 10.92
C ARG A 173 0.88 -1.87 10.95
N SER A 174 0.31 -1.45 9.82
CA SER A 174 -1.13 -1.18 9.71
C SER A 174 -1.98 -2.43 9.95
N ILE A 175 -1.55 -3.60 9.47
CA ILE A 175 -2.22 -4.89 9.69
C ILE A 175 -2.14 -5.28 11.18
N ARG A 176 -0.96 -5.17 11.80
CA ARG A 176 -0.77 -5.44 13.24
C ARG A 176 -1.56 -4.46 14.10
N ALA A 177 -1.59 -3.19 13.70
CA ALA A 177 -2.35 -2.13 14.40
C ALA A 177 -3.84 -2.11 14.07
N SER A 178 -4.37 -3.10 13.34
CA SER A 178 -5.82 -3.19 13.15
C SER A 178 -6.47 -3.32 14.54
N GLU A 179 -7.24 -2.31 14.89
CA GLU A 179 -7.62 -1.91 16.24
C GLU A 179 -8.12 -3.05 17.12
N ARG A 180 -8.98 -3.91 16.57
CA ARG A 180 -9.55 -5.02 17.33
C ARG A 180 -8.52 -6.11 17.67
N ARG A 181 -7.61 -6.44 16.74
CA ARG A 181 -6.70 -7.57 16.89
C ARG A 181 -5.55 -7.29 17.85
N ILE A 182 -4.99 -6.08 17.77
CA ILE A 182 -3.88 -5.72 18.65
C ILE A 182 -4.32 -5.48 20.09
N TRP A 183 -5.48 -4.84 20.29
CA TRP A 183 -6.04 -4.68 21.64
C TRP A 183 -6.40 -6.03 22.23
N GLN A 184 -6.94 -6.96 21.46
CA GLN A 184 -7.21 -8.31 21.89
C GLN A 184 -5.91 -9.02 22.32
N GLN A 185 -4.86 -8.95 21.51
CA GLN A 185 -3.55 -9.54 21.87
C GLN A 185 -2.97 -8.91 23.14
N ILE A 186 -3.03 -7.59 23.32
CA ILE A 186 -2.57 -6.94 24.54
C ILE A 186 -3.39 -7.40 25.75
N THR A 187 -4.69 -7.60 25.59
CA THR A 187 -5.54 -8.11 26.67
C THR A 187 -5.28 -9.57 26.98
N ASP A 188 -5.01 -10.40 25.97
CA ASP A 188 -4.63 -11.81 26.14
C ASP A 188 -3.30 -11.91 26.88
N ILE A 189 -2.30 -11.12 26.47
CA ILE A 189 -1.01 -11.02 27.15
C ILE A 189 -1.16 -10.52 28.61
N TYR A 190 -1.97 -9.50 28.81
CA TYR A 190 -2.27 -9.02 30.16
C TYR A 190 -2.84 -10.12 31.06
N ALA A 191 -3.72 -10.96 30.50
CA ALA A 191 -4.28 -12.09 31.21
C ALA A 191 -3.26 -13.19 31.49
N GLU A 192 -2.36 -13.47 30.53
CA GLU A 192 -1.35 -14.54 30.65
C GLU A 192 -0.20 -14.14 31.58
N CYS A 193 0.23 -12.88 31.58
CA CYS A 193 1.40 -12.41 32.33
C CYS A 193 1.09 -11.89 33.71
N SER A 194 -0.17 -11.62 34.06
CA SER A 194 -0.55 -11.12 35.36
C SER A 194 -0.92 -12.26 36.31
N ILE A 195 -0.11 -12.47 37.36
CA ILE A 195 -0.30 -13.55 38.33
C ILE A 195 -1.57 -13.41 39.17
N ASP A 196 -2.09 -12.19 39.26
CA ASP A 196 -3.30 -11.81 40.02
C ASP A 196 -4.46 -11.47 39.06
N TYR A 197 -4.43 -11.99 37.82
CA TYR A 197 -5.45 -11.70 36.83
C TYR A 197 -6.83 -12.16 37.27
N ASP A 198 -7.73 -11.20 37.31
CA ASP A 198 -9.18 -11.43 37.50
C ASP A 198 -9.94 -10.60 36.45
N LYS A 199 -10.59 -11.31 35.51
CA LYS A 199 -11.36 -10.69 34.41
C LYS A 199 -12.46 -9.74 34.88
N ASP A 200 -13.02 -10.01 36.07
CA ASP A 200 -14.16 -9.27 36.63
C ASP A 200 -13.73 -8.19 37.64
N SER A 201 -12.41 -8.05 37.84
CA SER A 201 -11.89 -7.03 38.80
C SER A 201 -12.04 -5.61 38.22
N PRO A 202 -12.27 -4.61 39.10
CA PRO A 202 -12.24 -3.20 38.67
C PRO A 202 -10.93 -2.79 38.01
N THR A 203 -9.79 -3.36 38.43
CA THR A 203 -8.46 -3.10 37.86
C THR A 203 -8.39 -3.52 36.42
N THR A 204 -8.91 -4.69 36.07
CA THR A 204 -8.95 -5.20 34.68
C THR A 204 -9.85 -4.33 33.80
N HIS A 205 -11.04 -3.99 34.27
CA HIS A 205 -11.93 -3.09 33.55
C HIS A 205 -11.34 -1.69 33.35
N ASP A 206 -10.72 -1.12 34.38
CA ASP A 206 -10.02 0.16 34.29
C ASP A 206 -8.83 0.09 33.32
N PHE A 207 -8.07 -0.99 33.32
CA PHE A 207 -6.97 -1.20 32.38
C PHE A 207 -7.46 -1.17 30.93
N TYR A 208 -8.47 -1.94 30.59
CA TYR A 208 -9.00 -2.00 29.23
C TYR A 208 -9.57 -0.66 28.76
N ALA A 209 -10.23 0.08 29.65
CA ALA A 209 -10.73 1.41 29.35
C ALA A 209 -9.61 2.45 29.20
N MET A 210 -8.56 2.34 30.01
CA MET A 210 -7.48 3.33 30.05
C MET A 210 -6.42 3.15 28.99
N ILE A 211 -6.10 1.91 28.57
CA ILE A 211 -4.98 1.68 27.67
C ILE A 211 -5.17 2.42 26.33
N GLN A 212 -6.33 2.32 25.72
CA GLN A 212 -6.63 3.05 24.48
C GLN A 212 -6.55 4.57 24.69
N ASN A 213 -7.07 5.07 25.80
CA ASN A 213 -7.04 6.50 26.12
C ASN A 213 -5.62 7.02 26.29
N ARG A 214 -4.71 6.25 26.91
CA ARG A 214 -3.30 6.62 27.06
C ARG A 214 -2.62 6.80 25.72
N PHE A 215 -2.83 5.88 24.76
CA PHE A 215 -2.26 5.99 23.43
C PHE A 215 -2.89 7.12 22.62
N HIS A 216 -4.20 7.31 22.66
CA HIS A 216 -4.84 8.46 22.02
C HIS A 216 -4.32 9.78 22.57
N TYR A 217 -4.21 9.89 23.88
CA TYR A 217 -3.70 11.09 24.53
C TYR A 217 -2.22 11.35 24.21
N ALA A 218 -1.40 10.32 24.18
CA ALA A 218 0.00 10.41 23.81
C ALA A 218 0.21 11.06 22.43
N ILE A 219 -0.68 10.77 21.47
CA ILE A 219 -0.59 11.26 20.09
C ILE A 219 -1.31 12.60 19.89
N THR A 220 -2.47 12.80 20.54
CA THR A 220 -3.37 13.93 20.24
C THR A 220 -3.47 14.95 21.36
N GLY A 221 -3.07 14.58 22.58
CA GLY A 221 -3.34 15.35 23.80
C GLY A 221 -4.80 15.28 24.27
N LYS A 222 -5.58 14.30 23.73
CA LYS A 222 -7.00 14.08 24.07
C LYS A 222 -7.29 12.59 24.19
N THR A 223 -8.20 12.23 25.09
CA THR A 223 -8.73 10.86 25.18
C THR A 223 -9.62 10.53 23.98
N ALA A 224 -9.95 9.26 23.78
CA ALA A 224 -10.83 8.83 22.70
C ALA A 224 -12.21 9.53 22.79
N ALA A 225 -12.78 9.63 23.99
CA ALA A 225 -14.04 10.33 24.21
C ALA A 225 -13.95 11.83 23.88
N GLU A 226 -12.88 12.48 24.30
CA GLU A 226 -12.64 13.90 24.00
C GLU A 226 -12.46 14.16 22.51
N ILE A 227 -11.77 13.26 21.79
CA ILE A 227 -11.62 13.36 20.33
C ILE A 227 -13.00 13.35 19.67
N ILE A 228 -13.83 12.37 19.98
CA ILE A 228 -15.19 12.24 19.44
C ILE A 228 -16.01 13.49 19.77
N TYR A 229 -16.03 13.87 21.06
CA TYR A 229 -16.85 14.96 21.56
C TYR A 229 -16.56 16.30 20.89
N TYR A 230 -15.28 16.63 20.67
CA TYR A 230 -14.86 17.91 20.10
C TYR A 230 -14.79 17.94 18.58
N LYS A 231 -14.73 16.78 17.91
CA LYS A 231 -14.59 16.73 16.45
C LYS A 231 -15.87 16.34 15.71
N ALA A 232 -16.80 15.65 16.35
CA ALA A 232 -18.09 15.34 15.76
C ALA A 232 -18.91 16.62 15.58
N ASP A 233 -19.11 17.05 14.33
CA ASP A 233 -19.79 18.29 13.97
C ASP A 233 -20.44 18.14 12.58
N HIS A 234 -21.78 18.17 12.54
CA HIS A 234 -22.56 18.01 11.32
C HIS A 234 -22.31 19.10 10.27
N THR A 235 -21.76 20.26 10.67
CA THR A 235 -21.43 21.36 9.75
C THR A 235 -20.10 21.18 9.03
N GLN A 236 -19.25 20.27 9.53
CA GLN A 236 -17.97 19.96 8.93
C GLN A 236 -18.12 18.96 7.78
N GLU A 237 -17.22 19.02 6.83
CA GLU A 237 -17.12 18.03 5.79
C GLU A 237 -16.96 16.63 6.40
N HIS A 238 -17.77 15.66 5.96
CA HIS A 238 -17.80 14.31 6.50
C HIS A 238 -17.99 14.24 8.03
N MET A 239 -18.70 15.19 8.64
CA MET A 239 -18.85 15.28 10.10
C MET A 239 -17.53 15.41 10.88
N GLY A 240 -16.48 15.92 10.26
CA GLY A 240 -15.13 15.98 10.83
C GLY A 240 -14.38 14.63 10.83
N LEU A 241 -14.94 13.56 10.24
CA LEU A 241 -14.24 12.29 10.04
C LEU A 241 -13.24 12.40 8.91
N THR A 242 -12.09 11.74 9.07
CA THR A 242 -11.05 11.60 8.05
C THR A 242 -11.12 10.25 7.35
N THR A 243 -11.74 9.25 8.01
CA THR A 243 -11.99 7.92 7.46
C THR A 243 -13.26 7.32 8.05
N TRP A 244 -13.89 6.36 7.34
CA TRP A 244 -15.05 5.58 7.77
C TRP A 244 -15.12 4.28 6.98
N LYS A 245 -16.05 3.38 7.33
CA LYS A 245 -16.11 2.02 6.76
C LYS A 245 -16.13 1.98 5.23
N TYR A 246 -16.80 2.94 4.59
CA TYR A 246 -16.95 3.01 3.14
C TYR A 246 -16.27 4.25 2.51
N ALA A 247 -15.25 4.80 3.20
CA ALA A 247 -14.47 5.92 2.69
C ALA A 247 -13.77 5.57 1.35
N PRO A 248 -13.48 6.54 0.47
CA PRO A 248 -13.82 7.96 0.59
C PRO A 248 -15.21 8.34 0.05
N THR A 249 -15.83 7.51 -0.77
CA THR A 249 -17.06 7.87 -1.52
C THR A 249 -18.33 7.29 -0.93
N GLY A 250 -18.23 6.31 -0.07
CA GLY A 250 -19.37 5.64 0.53
C GLY A 250 -19.95 6.39 1.71
N ARG A 251 -21.14 5.98 2.12
CA ARG A 251 -21.91 6.62 3.18
C ARG A 251 -21.29 6.43 4.55
N ILE A 252 -21.29 7.47 5.38
CA ILE A 252 -20.94 7.42 6.80
C ILE A 252 -22.08 6.74 7.57
N LEU A 253 -21.73 5.76 8.40
CA LEU A 253 -22.68 5.05 9.26
C LEU A 253 -22.68 5.63 10.68
N LYS A 254 -23.80 5.43 11.41
CA LYS A 254 -23.90 5.80 12.82
C LYS A 254 -22.82 5.14 13.70
N SER A 255 -22.39 3.93 13.35
CA SER A 255 -21.27 3.26 14.02
C SER A 255 -19.91 3.96 13.81
N ASP A 256 -19.71 4.61 12.66
CA ASP A 256 -18.42 5.23 12.32
C ASP A 256 -18.13 6.45 13.19
N VAL A 257 -19.18 7.23 13.55
CA VAL A 257 -19.04 8.47 14.32
C VAL A 257 -18.72 8.23 15.81
N ALA A 258 -18.84 7.00 16.29
CA ALA A 258 -18.47 6.62 17.65
C ALA A 258 -17.05 6.09 17.78
N ILE A 259 -16.24 6.13 16.72
CA ILE A 259 -14.87 5.60 16.68
C ILE A 259 -13.87 6.77 16.63
N ALA A 260 -13.11 6.98 17.68
CA ALA A 260 -12.15 8.09 17.80
C ALA A 260 -11.10 8.09 16.69
N LYS A 261 -10.62 6.91 16.26
CA LYS A 261 -9.64 6.76 15.19
C LYS A 261 -10.12 7.40 13.88
N ASN A 262 -11.40 7.38 13.60
CA ASN A 262 -11.98 7.94 12.39
C ASN A 262 -11.86 9.46 12.27
N TYR A 263 -11.57 10.15 13.37
CA TYR A 263 -11.34 11.60 13.43
C TYR A 263 -9.86 12.00 13.40
N LEU A 264 -8.94 11.03 13.32
CA LEU A 264 -7.51 11.30 13.32
C LEU A 264 -7.01 11.60 11.91
N SER A 265 -6.07 12.55 11.80
CA SER A 265 -5.35 12.73 10.53
C SER A 265 -4.51 11.49 10.20
N GLU A 266 -4.19 11.29 8.94
CA GLU A 266 -3.35 10.18 8.48
C GLU A 266 -2.00 10.12 9.23
N LYS A 267 -1.39 11.29 9.50
CA LYS A 267 -0.18 11.39 10.31
C LYS A 267 -0.39 10.87 11.73
N GLN A 268 -1.52 11.23 12.37
CA GLN A 268 -1.85 10.79 13.72
C GLN A 268 -2.16 9.29 13.77
N ILE A 269 -2.85 8.76 12.73
CA ILE A 269 -3.11 7.32 12.60
C ILE A 269 -1.78 6.56 12.54
N ARG A 270 -0.85 6.98 11.65
CA ARG A 270 0.48 6.35 11.57
C ARG A 270 1.28 6.44 12.87
N GLN A 271 1.19 7.55 13.59
CA GLN A 271 1.86 7.70 14.90
C GLN A 271 1.26 6.77 15.94
N LEU A 272 -0.08 6.66 16.00
CA LEU A 272 -0.79 5.77 16.90
C LEU A 272 -0.40 4.30 16.64
N GLU A 273 -0.44 3.88 15.37
CA GLU A 273 -0.06 2.53 14.95
C GLU A 273 1.39 2.19 15.34
N ARG A 274 2.33 3.13 15.13
CA ARG A 274 3.73 2.94 15.54
C ARG A 274 3.91 2.86 17.05
N ALA A 275 3.15 3.63 17.80
CA ALA A 275 3.23 3.60 19.26
C ALA A 275 2.67 2.30 19.81
N VAL A 276 1.53 1.85 19.31
CA VAL A 276 0.87 0.62 19.77
C VAL A 276 1.66 -0.63 19.39
N VAL A 277 2.16 -0.72 18.15
CA VAL A 277 3.03 -1.83 17.72
C VAL A 277 4.34 -1.87 18.52
N GLY A 278 4.95 -0.69 18.75
CA GLY A 278 6.17 -0.64 19.57
C GLY A 278 5.95 -1.03 21.03
N PHE A 279 4.77 -0.78 21.59
CA PHE A 279 4.41 -1.27 22.93
C PHE A 279 4.21 -2.78 22.93
N PHE A 280 3.59 -3.32 21.88
CA PHE A 280 3.43 -4.75 21.70
C PHE A 280 4.81 -5.47 21.64
N ASP A 281 5.74 -4.96 20.81
CA ASP A 281 7.10 -5.50 20.71
C ASP A 281 7.84 -5.43 22.06
N TYR A 282 7.63 -4.35 22.83
CA TYR A 282 8.19 -4.21 24.20
C TYR A 282 7.65 -5.26 25.16
N ILE A 283 6.37 -5.56 25.11
CA ILE A 283 5.75 -6.58 25.98
C ILE A 283 6.17 -7.99 25.55
N GLU A 284 6.23 -8.30 24.24
CA GLU A 284 6.72 -9.59 23.76
C GLU A 284 8.12 -9.88 24.30
N ASP A 285 9.03 -8.89 24.29
CA ASP A 285 10.38 -9.02 24.83
C ASP A 285 10.39 -9.29 26.37
N LEU A 286 9.46 -8.71 27.11
CA LEU A 286 9.32 -9.00 28.55
C LEU A 286 8.82 -10.42 28.82
N ILE A 287 7.91 -10.92 27.98
CA ILE A 287 7.39 -12.29 28.07
C ILE A 287 8.48 -13.30 27.73
N GLU A 288 9.23 -13.07 26.64
CA GLU A 288 10.34 -13.95 26.24
C GLU A 288 11.43 -14.07 27.33
N ARG A 289 11.56 -13.04 28.16
CA ARG A 289 12.45 -13.05 29.33
C ARG A 289 11.80 -13.65 30.60
N GLU A 290 10.60 -14.21 30.49
CA GLU A 290 9.85 -14.80 31.61
C GLU A 290 9.61 -13.81 32.77
N GLU A 291 9.51 -12.50 32.47
CA GLU A 291 9.16 -11.51 33.49
C GLU A 291 7.68 -11.63 33.85
N ILE A 292 7.42 -11.77 35.15
CA ILE A 292 6.08 -11.93 35.70
C ILE A 292 5.62 -10.59 36.30
N PHE A 293 4.42 -10.17 35.97
CA PHE A 293 3.82 -8.92 36.44
C PHE A 293 2.59 -9.19 37.32
N ASN A 294 2.27 -8.28 38.20
CA ASN A 294 0.89 -8.12 38.66
C ASN A 294 0.15 -7.13 37.75
N MET A 295 -1.18 -7.09 37.84
CA MET A 295 -2.04 -6.23 37.01
C MET A 295 -1.66 -4.74 37.10
N GLU A 296 -1.26 -4.26 38.27
CA GLU A 296 -0.85 -2.86 38.47
C GLU A 296 0.49 -2.57 37.80
N GLU A 297 1.48 -3.44 37.91
CA GLU A 297 2.79 -3.31 37.28
C GLU A 297 2.68 -3.30 35.76
N PHE A 298 1.87 -4.20 35.20
CA PHE A 298 1.61 -4.22 33.77
C PHE A 298 0.93 -2.92 33.31
N SER A 299 -0.06 -2.44 34.05
CA SER A 299 -0.69 -1.15 33.76
C SER A 299 0.30 0.02 33.82
N ARG A 300 1.29 -0.04 34.73
CA ARG A 300 2.35 0.96 34.86
C ARG A 300 3.33 0.90 33.68
N SER A 301 3.64 -0.28 33.17
CA SER A 301 4.56 -0.48 32.02
C SER A 301 4.13 0.30 30.77
N VAL A 302 2.83 0.52 30.57
CA VAL A 302 2.30 1.37 29.49
C VAL A 302 2.81 2.81 29.64
N ASN A 303 2.76 3.37 30.85
CA ASN A 303 3.24 4.73 31.10
C ASN A 303 4.76 4.81 30.97
N ASP A 304 5.49 3.79 31.43
CA ASP A 304 6.94 3.72 31.35
C ASP A 304 7.40 3.68 29.90
N PHE A 305 6.76 2.85 29.09
CA PHE A 305 6.98 2.81 27.64
C PHE A 305 6.71 4.16 26.96
N LEU A 306 5.56 4.78 27.24
CA LEU A 306 5.20 6.07 26.66
C LEU A 306 6.17 7.17 27.11
N THR A 307 6.61 7.15 28.39
CA THR A 307 7.60 8.08 28.93
C THR A 307 8.96 7.90 28.26
N PHE A 308 9.44 6.66 28.13
CA PHE A 308 10.67 6.33 27.40
C PHE A 308 10.64 6.85 25.97
N ARG A 309 9.50 6.73 25.30
CA ARG A 309 9.27 7.24 23.94
C ARG A 309 9.01 8.75 23.89
N ARG A 310 9.09 9.45 25.04
CA ARG A 310 8.87 10.89 25.18
C ARG A 310 7.48 11.37 24.75
N TYR A 311 6.48 10.52 24.90
CA TYR A 311 5.08 10.89 24.71
C TYR A 311 4.50 11.56 25.96
N LYS A 312 3.41 12.32 25.76
CA LYS A 312 2.65 12.89 26.87
C LYS A 312 1.87 11.78 27.57
N ILE A 313 1.92 11.81 28.91
CA ILE A 313 1.19 10.86 29.74
C ILE A 313 -0.15 11.46 30.14
N LEU A 314 -1.21 10.65 30.05
CA LEU A 314 -2.54 11.02 30.50
C LEU A 314 -2.55 11.17 32.05
N PRO A 315 -2.84 12.36 32.58
CA PRO A 315 -2.73 12.58 34.05
C PRO A 315 -3.87 11.94 34.81
N ASP A 316 -5.04 11.79 34.16
CA ASP A 316 -6.29 11.31 34.80
C ASP A 316 -7.15 10.52 33.77
N LYS A 317 -8.44 10.34 34.04
CA LYS A 317 -9.38 9.62 33.17
C LYS A 317 -9.91 10.49 32.01
N GLY A 318 -9.50 11.74 31.85
CA GLY A 318 -10.02 12.72 30.90
C GLY A 318 -11.29 13.44 31.42
N SER A 319 -11.67 14.50 30.71
CA SER A 319 -12.76 15.39 31.09
C SER A 319 -14.14 14.97 30.57
N ILE A 320 -14.17 14.12 29.54
CA ILE A 320 -15.41 13.69 28.85
C ILE A 320 -15.58 12.18 28.98
N GLY A 321 -16.75 11.76 29.45
CA GLY A 321 -17.13 10.36 29.54
C GLY A 321 -17.50 9.76 28.15
N SER A 322 -17.29 8.46 27.97
CA SER A 322 -17.57 7.75 26.70
C SER A 322 -19.03 7.88 26.26
N GLU A 323 -19.97 7.74 27.18
CA GLU A 323 -21.40 7.85 26.89
C GLU A 323 -21.81 9.28 26.49
N GLN A 324 -21.22 10.28 27.12
CA GLN A 324 -21.45 11.69 26.78
C GLN A 324 -20.93 11.99 25.35
N ALA A 325 -19.74 11.48 25.02
CA ALA A 325 -19.15 11.63 23.69
C ALA A 325 -19.99 10.96 22.60
N LYS A 326 -20.41 9.71 22.82
CA LYS A 326 -21.27 8.97 21.89
C LYS A 326 -22.61 9.65 21.70
N LYS A 327 -23.25 10.09 22.80
CA LYS A 327 -24.55 10.79 22.74
C LYS A 327 -24.44 12.01 21.82
N ARG A 328 -23.44 12.87 22.04
CA ARG A 328 -23.20 14.04 21.20
C ARG A 328 -22.94 13.65 19.74
N ALA A 329 -22.06 12.69 19.48
CA ALA A 329 -21.76 12.25 18.11
C ALA A 329 -23.00 11.70 17.37
N PHE A 330 -23.89 11.04 18.10
CA PHE A 330 -25.15 10.55 17.51
C PHE A 330 -26.16 11.69 17.26
N GLU A 331 -26.24 12.67 18.15
CA GLU A 331 -27.05 13.88 17.91
C GLU A 331 -26.57 14.64 16.66
N GLU A 332 -25.27 14.85 16.52
CA GLU A 332 -24.68 15.44 15.33
C GLU A 332 -24.91 14.59 14.06
N TYR A 333 -24.85 13.26 14.20
CA TYR A 333 -25.11 12.35 13.09
C TYR A 333 -26.58 12.42 12.59
N GLU A 334 -27.56 12.53 13.48
CA GLU A 334 -28.97 12.65 13.08
C GLU A 334 -29.23 13.93 12.27
N LEU A 335 -28.46 15.01 12.54
CA LEU A 335 -28.51 16.24 11.75
C LEU A 335 -27.80 16.10 10.41
N PHE A 336 -26.68 15.36 10.38
CA PHE A 336 -25.88 15.15 9.18
C PHE A 336 -26.49 14.11 8.22
N ASN A 337 -27.07 13.03 8.74
CA ASN A 337 -27.51 11.89 7.98
C ASN A 337 -28.50 12.21 6.83
N PRO A 338 -29.47 13.16 6.97
CA PRO A 338 -30.35 13.56 5.88
C PRO A 338 -29.62 14.27 4.72
N THR A 339 -28.45 14.87 4.98
CA THR A 339 -27.68 15.60 3.95
C THR A 339 -26.80 14.69 3.11
N GLN A 340 -26.61 13.43 3.52
CA GLN A 340 -25.80 12.48 2.79
C GLN A 340 -26.49 12.10 1.47
N LYS A 341 -25.75 12.16 0.37
CA LYS A 341 -26.24 11.67 -0.92
C LYS A 341 -26.52 10.18 -0.83
N ILE A 342 -27.70 9.78 -1.27
CA ILE A 342 -28.07 8.37 -1.41
C ILE A 342 -27.57 7.94 -2.80
N ASP A 343 -26.40 7.29 -2.85
CA ASP A 343 -25.95 6.58 -4.05
C ASP A 343 -26.64 5.21 -4.05
N SER A 344 -27.76 5.12 -4.74
CA SER A 344 -28.41 3.81 -4.98
C SER A 344 -27.56 2.97 -5.94
N ASP A 345 -27.71 1.64 -5.93
CA ASP A 345 -27.03 0.80 -6.91
C ASP A 345 -27.47 1.14 -8.34
N PHE A 346 -28.70 1.64 -8.49
CA PHE A 346 -29.20 2.19 -9.75
C PHE A 346 -28.40 3.42 -10.22
N ASP A 347 -28.08 4.36 -9.31
CA ASP A 347 -27.30 5.55 -9.66
C ASP A 347 -25.87 5.19 -10.06
N LYS A 348 -25.28 4.17 -9.41
CA LYS A 348 -23.97 3.65 -9.77
C LYS A 348 -23.95 3.03 -11.18
N GLU A 349 -24.97 2.23 -11.50
CA GLU A 349 -25.10 1.64 -12.85
C GLU A 349 -25.38 2.70 -13.93
N VAL A 350 -26.20 3.68 -13.65
CA VAL A 350 -26.45 4.81 -14.56
C VAL A 350 -25.19 5.61 -14.83
N ARG A 351 -24.32 5.83 -13.81
CA ARG A 351 -23.02 6.50 -14.01
C ARG A 351 -22.11 5.68 -14.91
N LYS A 352 -21.97 4.38 -14.65
CA LYS A 352 -21.16 3.47 -15.50
C LYS A 352 -21.64 3.47 -16.96
N ILE A 353 -22.94 3.51 -17.18
CA ILE A 353 -23.52 3.57 -18.53
C ILE A 353 -23.19 4.92 -19.18
N LYS A 354 -23.29 6.04 -18.45
CA LYS A 354 -22.94 7.37 -18.94
C LYS A 354 -21.46 7.50 -19.27
N GLU A 355 -20.57 7.02 -18.40
CA GLU A 355 -19.12 7.01 -18.62
C GLU A 355 -18.72 6.19 -19.86
N LYS A 356 -19.46 5.10 -20.14
CA LYS A 356 -19.27 4.29 -21.36
C LYS A 356 -19.89 4.93 -22.61
N SER A 357 -20.85 5.84 -22.48
CA SER A 357 -21.55 6.48 -23.59
C SER A 357 -20.98 7.86 -23.98
N GLU A 358 -20.10 8.46 -23.17
CA GLU A 358 -19.38 9.67 -23.56
C GLU A 358 -18.19 9.25 -24.44
N PRO A 359 -18.18 9.67 -25.73
CA PRO A 359 -17.02 9.41 -26.58
C PRO A 359 -15.83 10.16 -25.97
N SER A 360 -14.74 9.42 -25.73
CA SER A 360 -13.44 9.94 -25.32
C SER A 360 -13.06 11.12 -26.23
N SER A 361 -13.33 12.34 -25.78
CA SER A 361 -12.87 13.53 -26.45
C SER A 361 -11.44 13.80 -26.03
N LYS A 362 -10.52 13.25 -26.87
CA LYS A 362 -9.12 13.59 -27.08
C LYS A 362 -8.19 13.65 -25.88
#